data_43a8489763ceaaf757ed38a235df4eee
#
_entry.id   43a8489763ceaaf757ed38a235df4eee
#
_cell.length_a   1.000
_cell.length_b   1.000
_cell.length_c   1.000
_cell.angle_alpha   90.00
_cell.angle_beta   90.00
_cell.angle_gamma   90.00
#
_symmetry.space_group_name_H-M   'P 1'
#
loop_
_entity.id
_entity.type
_entity.pdbx_description
1 polymer ?
#
loop_
_entity_poly.entity_id
_entity_poly.type
_entity_poly.pdbx_seq_one_letter_code
_entity_poly.pdbx_strand_id
1 'polypeptide(L)'
;IIALLGLLTLGIAFVTTMAITAAATVALAVLIALTALPALLGLVGDRIVSPRARLRRHRAHGHPIANRWVSLITRRPILTLLAVTSVLGLVAIPATGLKLGMPSGAVAAAGSSQRITYDAITDGFGEGYNAPLIVTAGKSSGTSFDQSALLAAQRSLAGVTDVVDVALLGTSPHADLAIFQVTPRQGPTAESTQSLVPALRTSQLA
;
A
#
# COMPACT_ATOMS: atom_id res chain seq x y z
N ILE A 1 15.90 -7.78 4.79
CA ILE A 1 16.55 -6.80 3.92
C ILE A 1 16.01 -6.92 2.49
N ILE A 2 16.05 -8.10 1.84
CA ILE A 2 15.58 -8.27 0.45
C ILE A 2 14.11 -7.86 0.29
N ALA A 3 13.23 -8.26 1.21
CA ALA A 3 11.82 -7.86 1.18
C ALA A 3 11.63 -6.34 1.33
N LEU A 4 12.44 -5.68 2.16
CA LEU A 4 12.40 -4.22 2.32
C LEU A 4 12.91 -3.50 1.08
N LEU A 5 13.92 -4.04 0.40
CA LEU A 5 14.39 -3.53 -0.88
C LEU A 5 13.35 -3.72 -1.99
N GLY A 6 12.52 -4.76 -1.91
CA GLY A 6 11.38 -4.95 -2.81
C GLY A 6 10.36 -3.81 -2.78
N LEU A 7 10.23 -3.08 -1.65
CA LEU A 7 9.35 -1.90 -1.57
C LEU A 7 9.83 -0.72 -2.44
N LEU A 8 11.10 -0.70 -2.86
CA LEU A 8 11.63 0.33 -3.76
C LEU A 8 10.96 0.29 -5.14
N THR A 9 10.46 -0.88 -5.55
CA THR A 9 9.82 -1.06 -6.87
C THR A 9 8.45 -0.40 -6.96
N LEU A 10 7.85 -0.01 -5.83
CA LEU A 10 6.52 0.64 -5.79
C LEU A 10 6.53 2.09 -6.31
N GLY A 11 7.70 2.75 -6.38
CA GLY A 11 7.82 4.10 -6.93
C GLY A 11 7.17 5.23 -6.11
N ILE A 12 6.72 4.95 -4.89
CA ILE A 12 6.10 5.94 -3.99
C ILE A 12 7.20 6.53 -3.10
N ALA A 13 7.49 7.83 -3.22
CA ALA A 13 8.60 8.49 -2.54
C ALA A 13 8.62 8.27 -1.01
N PHE A 14 7.47 8.36 -0.36
CA PHE A 14 7.34 8.11 1.08
C PHE A 14 7.70 6.66 1.46
N VAL A 15 7.18 5.68 0.71
CA VAL A 15 7.46 4.25 0.93
C VAL A 15 8.93 3.93 0.67
N THR A 16 9.51 4.52 -0.37
CA THR A 16 10.93 4.39 -0.71
C THR A 16 11.83 4.85 0.43
N THR A 17 11.57 6.03 0.99
CA THR A 17 12.35 6.57 2.12
C THR A 17 12.23 5.67 3.36
N MET A 18 11.02 5.20 3.69
CA MET A 18 10.80 4.28 4.79
C MET A 18 11.51 2.92 4.56
N ALA A 19 11.49 2.40 3.34
CA ALA A 19 12.15 1.14 3.00
C ALA A 19 13.67 1.23 3.13
N ILE A 20 14.29 2.31 2.67
CA ILE A 20 15.75 2.53 2.78
C ILE A 20 16.17 2.64 4.24
N THR A 21 15.49 3.46 5.03
CA THR A 21 15.82 3.64 6.46
C THR A 21 15.65 2.35 7.25
N ALA A 22 14.56 1.61 7.01
CA ALA A 22 14.34 0.31 7.64
C ALA A 22 15.40 -0.71 7.22
N ALA A 23 15.73 -0.80 5.93
CA ALA A 23 16.77 -1.71 5.43
C ALA A 23 18.15 -1.39 6.03
N ALA A 24 18.52 -0.11 6.12
CA ALA A 24 19.77 0.32 6.73
C ALA A 24 19.83 -0.03 8.22
N THR A 25 18.75 0.20 8.96
CA THR A 25 18.65 -0.14 10.38
C THR A 25 18.78 -1.64 10.62
N VAL A 26 18.10 -2.47 9.83
CA VAL A 26 18.19 -3.92 9.92
C VAL A 26 19.60 -4.41 9.53
N ALA A 27 20.21 -3.85 8.49
CA ALA A 27 21.57 -4.19 8.09
C ALA A 27 22.58 -3.88 9.21
N LEU A 28 22.46 -2.71 9.84
CA LEU A 28 23.30 -2.33 10.97
C LEU A 28 23.08 -3.26 12.18
N ALA A 29 21.84 -3.58 12.50
CA ALA A 29 21.52 -4.51 13.58
C ALA A 29 22.11 -5.90 13.34
N VAL A 30 22.04 -6.42 12.11
CA VAL A 30 22.66 -7.70 11.73
C VAL A 30 24.18 -7.64 11.84
N LEU A 31 24.83 -6.57 11.37
CA LEU A 31 26.27 -6.38 11.51
C LEU A 31 26.70 -6.37 12.98
N ILE A 32 26.00 -5.63 13.83
CA ILE A 32 26.26 -5.60 15.28
C ILE A 32 26.06 -7.01 15.88
N ALA A 33 25.00 -7.71 15.53
CA ALA A 33 24.74 -9.06 16.03
C ALA A 33 25.83 -10.05 15.61
N LEU A 34 26.30 -9.99 14.36
CA LEU A 34 27.33 -10.88 13.84
C LEU A 34 28.75 -10.57 14.39
N THR A 35 28.99 -9.34 14.78
CA THR A 35 30.30 -8.93 15.32
C THR A 35 30.33 -8.92 16.84
N ALA A 36 29.37 -8.26 17.48
CA ALA A 36 29.35 -8.08 18.92
C ALA A 36 29.06 -9.39 19.68
N LEU A 37 28.13 -10.21 19.18
CA LEU A 37 27.77 -11.45 19.86
C LEU A 37 28.94 -12.46 19.92
N PRO A 38 29.63 -12.77 18.82
CA PRO A 38 30.81 -13.62 18.89
C PRO A 38 31.97 -13.01 19.73
N ALA A 39 32.17 -11.70 19.65
CA ALA A 39 33.19 -11.00 20.45
C ALA A 39 32.86 -11.10 21.95
N LEU A 40 31.65 -10.88 22.37
CA LEU A 40 31.21 -11.03 23.74
C LEU A 40 31.31 -12.49 24.22
N LEU A 41 30.93 -13.44 23.37
CA LEU A 41 31.06 -14.87 23.69
C LEU A 41 32.52 -15.27 23.78
N GLY A 42 33.41 -14.71 22.98
CA GLY A 42 34.85 -14.92 23.07
C GLY A 42 35.47 -14.36 24.36
N LEU A 43 35.02 -13.16 24.77
CA LEU A 43 35.49 -12.52 26.02
C LEU A 43 35.01 -13.21 27.30
N VAL A 44 33.79 -13.72 27.30
CA VAL A 44 33.10 -14.23 28.50
C VAL A 44 32.96 -15.74 28.48
N GLY A 45 33.18 -16.37 27.32
CA GLY A 45 32.85 -17.78 27.05
C GLY A 45 33.46 -18.78 28.05
N ASP A 46 34.71 -18.59 28.46
CA ASP A 46 35.36 -19.47 29.43
C ASP A 46 34.88 -19.29 30.88
N ARG A 47 34.26 -18.14 31.19
CA ARG A 47 33.72 -17.86 32.52
C ARG A 47 32.29 -18.33 32.71
N ILE A 48 31.51 -18.44 31.65
CA ILE A 48 30.07 -18.86 31.72
C ILE A 48 29.92 -20.37 31.62
N VAL A 49 30.83 -21.07 30.94
CA VAL A 49 30.74 -22.52 30.76
C VAL A 49 31.28 -23.25 31.97
N SER A 50 30.45 -23.56 32.92
CA SER A 50 30.81 -24.39 34.07
C SER A 50 31.41 -25.73 33.61
N PRO A 51 32.44 -26.26 34.31
CA PRO A 51 33.05 -27.56 33.99
C PRO A 51 32.03 -28.70 33.88
N ARG A 52 30.97 -28.63 34.65
CA ARG A 52 29.86 -29.59 34.62
C ARG A 52 28.99 -29.52 33.35
N ALA A 53 28.86 -28.33 32.74
CA ALA A 53 28.17 -28.13 31.48
C ALA A 53 28.96 -28.68 30.27
N ARG A 54 30.31 -28.66 30.34
CA ARG A 54 31.21 -29.30 29.33
C ARG A 54 31.01 -30.83 29.29
N LEU A 55 30.90 -31.47 30.45
CA LEU A 55 30.67 -32.91 30.56
C LEU A 55 29.24 -33.31 30.11
N ARG A 56 28.26 -32.44 30.30
CA ARG A 56 26.87 -32.68 29.88
C ARG A 56 26.67 -32.51 28.35
N ARG A 57 27.48 -31.71 27.69
CA ARG A 57 27.46 -31.48 26.25
C ARG A 57 27.78 -32.76 25.44
N HIS A 58 28.57 -33.67 25.98
CA HIS A 58 28.83 -34.98 25.38
C HIS A 58 27.63 -35.97 25.53
N ARG A 59 26.66 -35.69 26.43
CA ARG A 59 25.46 -36.52 26.67
C ARG A 59 24.16 -35.88 26.19
N ALA A 60 24.18 -34.69 25.66
CA ALA A 60 22.98 -34.09 25.09
C ALA A 60 22.65 -34.81 23.78
N HIS A 61 21.87 -35.86 23.88
CA HIS A 61 21.11 -36.42 22.76
C HIS A 61 20.25 -35.29 22.24
N GLY A 62 20.62 -34.73 21.09
CA GLY A 62 19.81 -33.70 20.43
C GLY A 62 18.37 -34.16 20.29
N HIS A 63 17.42 -33.28 20.49
CA HIS A 63 16.00 -33.58 20.34
C HIS A 63 15.80 -34.32 18.99
N PRO A 64 15.25 -35.56 19.01
CA PRO A 64 15.15 -36.38 17.79
C PRO A 64 14.36 -35.69 16.68
N ILE A 65 13.43 -34.81 17.04
CA ILE A 65 12.62 -34.02 16.12
C ILE A 65 13.50 -32.96 15.41
N ALA A 66 14.33 -32.22 16.14
CA ALA A 66 15.23 -31.21 15.54
C ALA A 66 16.24 -31.82 14.58
N ASN A 67 16.84 -32.97 14.96
CA ASN A 67 17.77 -33.69 14.09
C ASN A 67 17.10 -34.23 12.83
N ARG A 68 15.85 -34.65 12.91
CA ARG A 68 15.07 -35.11 11.75
C ARG A 68 14.77 -33.96 10.79
N TRP A 69 14.39 -32.80 11.30
CA TRP A 69 14.18 -31.58 10.50
C TRP A 69 15.45 -31.10 9.82
N VAL A 70 16.55 -31.00 10.56
CA VAL A 70 17.84 -30.60 10.01
C VAL A 70 18.29 -31.59 8.93
N SER A 71 18.16 -32.91 9.17
CA SER A 71 18.55 -33.91 8.21
C SER A 71 17.65 -33.91 6.94
N LEU A 72 16.36 -33.57 7.07
CA LEU A 72 15.46 -33.45 5.94
C LEU A 72 15.85 -32.26 5.04
N ILE A 73 16.14 -31.11 5.66
CA ILE A 73 16.52 -29.89 4.95
C ILE A 73 17.89 -30.05 4.28
N THR A 74 18.86 -30.67 4.96
CA THR A 74 20.24 -30.80 4.44
C THR A 74 20.40 -31.93 3.42
N ARG A 75 19.59 -32.97 3.49
CA ARG A 75 19.68 -34.10 2.54
C ARG A 75 19.15 -33.79 1.13
N ARG A 76 18.15 -32.88 1.02
CA ARG A 76 17.56 -32.52 -0.27
C ARG A 76 17.29 -31.01 -0.34
N PRO A 77 18.35 -30.17 -0.40
CA PRO A 77 18.19 -28.72 -0.32
C PRO A 77 17.34 -28.15 -1.47
N ILE A 78 17.47 -28.68 -2.67
CA ILE A 78 16.69 -28.23 -3.85
C ILE A 78 15.20 -28.53 -3.67
N LEU A 79 14.85 -29.73 -3.17
CA LEU A 79 13.47 -30.11 -2.91
C LEU A 79 12.84 -29.24 -1.80
N THR A 80 13.59 -28.94 -0.75
CA THR A 80 13.16 -28.07 0.34
C THR A 80 12.96 -26.65 -0.16
N LEU A 81 13.88 -26.13 -0.98
CA LEU A 81 13.76 -24.81 -1.59
C LEU A 81 12.50 -24.73 -2.48
N LEU A 82 12.28 -25.71 -3.37
CA LEU A 82 11.10 -25.78 -4.21
C LEU A 82 9.81 -25.84 -3.39
N ALA A 83 9.76 -26.67 -2.35
CA ALA A 83 8.60 -26.78 -1.49
C ALA A 83 8.28 -25.47 -0.78
N VAL A 84 9.28 -24.81 -0.19
CA VAL A 84 9.10 -23.52 0.48
C VAL A 84 8.67 -22.43 -0.51
N THR A 85 9.31 -22.37 -1.68
CA THR A 85 8.94 -21.39 -2.72
C THR A 85 7.53 -21.62 -3.24
N SER A 86 7.11 -22.88 -3.42
CA SER A 86 5.74 -23.23 -3.83
C SER A 86 4.70 -22.84 -2.79
N VAL A 87 4.98 -23.11 -1.50
CA VAL A 87 4.08 -22.71 -0.41
C VAL A 87 3.98 -21.18 -0.32
N LEU A 88 5.11 -20.46 -0.39
CA LEU A 88 5.12 -19.01 -0.40
C LEU A 88 4.38 -18.44 -1.61
N GLY A 89 4.58 -19.04 -2.80
CA GLY A 89 3.84 -18.66 -4.01
C GLY A 89 2.34 -18.86 -3.86
N LEU A 90 1.91 -19.98 -3.29
CA LEU A 90 0.50 -20.26 -3.03
C LEU A 90 -0.13 -19.25 -2.06
N VAL A 91 0.60 -18.91 -0.98
CA VAL A 91 0.17 -17.90 -0.01
C VAL A 91 0.17 -16.48 -0.61
N ALA A 92 1.00 -16.23 -1.62
CA ALA A 92 1.07 -14.93 -2.29
C ALA A 92 -0.06 -14.72 -3.33
N ILE A 93 -0.75 -15.78 -3.79
CA ILE A 93 -1.84 -15.66 -4.77
C ILE A 93 -2.91 -14.63 -4.34
N PRO A 94 -3.45 -14.63 -3.10
CA PRO A 94 -4.44 -13.64 -2.70
C PRO A 94 -3.93 -12.20 -2.77
N ALA A 95 -2.62 -11.98 -2.69
CA ALA A 95 -2.03 -10.63 -2.77
C ALA A 95 -2.18 -10.00 -4.17
N THR A 96 -2.35 -10.79 -5.21
CA THR A 96 -2.59 -10.27 -6.58
C THR A 96 -3.94 -9.59 -6.73
N GLY A 97 -4.91 -9.92 -5.86
CA GLY A 97 -6.24 -9.29 -5.81
C GLY A 97 -6.35 -8.09 -4.87
N LEU A 98 -5.26 -7.70 -4.20
CA LEU A 98 -5.27 -6.54 -3.30
C LEU A 98 -5.48 -5.24 -4.07
N LYS A 99 -6.62 -4.60 -3.84
CA LYS A 99 -6.89 -3.24 -4.33
C LYS A 99 -6.33 -2.24 -3.32
N LEU A 100 -5.21 -1.63 -3.68
CA LEU A 100 -4.59 -0.59 -2.86
C LEU A 100 -5.36 0.72 -3.07
N GLY A 101 -5.87 1.30 -1.99
CA GLY A 101 -6.57 2.58 -1.99
C GLY A 101 -6.16 3.43 -0.78
N MET A 102 -6.41 4.72 -0.83
CA MET A 102 -6.24 5.57 0.35
C MET A 102 -7.26 5.15 1.42
N PRO A 103 -6.86 5.12 2.70
CA PRO A 103 -7.81 4.84 3.77
C PRO A 103 -8.93 5.87 3.77
N SER A 104 -10.17 5.40 3.65
CA SER A 104 -11.38 6.20 3.73
C SER A 104 -12.09 5.98 5.06
N GLY A 105 -13.11 6.79 5.36
CA GLY A 105 -13.95 6.59 6.54
C GLY A 105 -14.61 5.21 6.61
N ALA A 106 -14.77 4.54 5.45
CA ALA A 106 -15.32 3.18 5.39
C ALA A 106 -14.51 2.13 6.15
N VAL A 107 -13.19 2.30 6.27
CA VAL A 107 -12.28 1.38 6.98
C VAL A 107 -11.93 1.86 8.39
N ALA A 108 -12.49 2.99 8.82
CA ALA A 108 -12.30 3.50 10.17
C ALA A 108 -12.95 2.58 11.22
N ALA A 109 -12.43 2.61 12.45
CA ALA A 109 -12.94 1.78 13.54
C ALA A 109 -14.45 2.05 13.77
N ALA A 110 -15.21 1.00 14.02
CA ALA A 110 -16.63 1.11 14.33
C ALA A 110 -16.84 2.03 15.53
N GLY A 111 -17.80 2.97 15.43
CA GLY A 111 -18.08 3.95 16.48
C GLY A 111 -17.13 5.15 16.53
N SER A 112 -16.09 5.22 15.69
CA SER A 112 -15.29 6.44 15.56
C SER A 112 -16.10 7.55 14.89
N SER A 113 -15.79 8.81 15.21
CA SER A 113 -16.45 9.96 14.57
C SER A 113 -16.28 9.97 13.05
N GLN A 114 -15.12 9.50 12.56
CA GLN A 114 -14.85 9.37 11.13
C GLN A 114 -15.78 8.35 10.47
N ARG A 115 -16.02 7.20 11.11
CA ARG A 115 -16.95 6.18 10.61
C ARG A 115 -18.38 6.67 10.64
N ILE A 116 -18.82 7.27 11.74
CA ILE A 116 -20.17 7.82 11.89
C ILE A 116 -20.44 8.87 10.81
N THR A 117 -19.49 9.77 10.57
CA THR A 117 -19.63 10.80 9.52
C THR A 117 -19.72 10.16 8.13
N TYR A 118 -18.87 9.18 7.84
CA TYR A 118 -18.90 8.46 6.56
C TYR A 118 -20.25 7.78 6.33
N ASP A 119 -20.76 7.07 7.32
CA ASP A 119 -22.04 6.35 7.25
C ASP A 119 -23.21 7.34 7.10
N ALA A 120 -23.22 8.44 7.86
CA ALA A 120 -24.25 9.46 7.74
C ALA A 120 -24.31 10.13 6.35
N ILE A 121 -23.14 10.41 5.74
CA ILE A 121 -23.08 10.92 4.35
C ILE A 121 -23.58 9.84 3.37
N THR A 122 -23.18 8.60 3.57
CA THR A 122 -23.61 7.48 2.72
C THR A 122 -25.13 7.29 2.76
N ASP A 123 -25.71 7.30 3.96
CA ASP A 123 -27.14 7.11 4.16
C ASP A 123 -27.99 8.29 3.66
N GLY A 124 -27.46 9.52 3.81
CA GLY A 124 -28.19 10.73 3.41
C GLY A 124 -28.06 11.10 1.94
N PHE A 125 -26.89 10.88 1.33
CA PHE A 125 -26.58 11.36 -0.02
C PHE A 125 -26.12 10.27 -0.98
N GLY A 126 -25.70 9.11 -0.47
CA GLY A 126 -25.13 8.02 -1.24
C GLY A 126 -23.61 7.93 -1.12
N GLU A 127 -23.07 6.73 -1.42
CA GLU A 127 -21.65 6.41 -1.25
C GLU A 127 -20.71 7.33 -2.04
N GLY A 128 -21.14 7.80 -3.21
CA GLY A 128 -20.33 8.62 -4.10
C GLY A 128 -19.96 9.99 -3.52
N TYR A 129 -20.77 10.53 -2.61
CA TYR A 129 -20.47 11.80 -1.94
C TYR A 129 -19.25 11.72 -0.99
N ASN A 130 -18.85 10.51 -0.62
CA ASN A 130 -17.60 10.26 0.11
C ASN A 130 -16.36 10.14 -0.81
N ALA A 131 -16.54 10.26 -2.13
CA ALA A 131 -15.48 10.06 -3.13
C ALA A 131 -15.47 11.14 -4.23
N PRO A 132 -15.62 12.44 -3.92
CA PRO A 132 -15.67 13.46 -4.95
C PRO A 132 -14.35 13.50 -5.73
N LEU A 133 -14.46 13.55 -7.06
CA LEU A 133 -13.33 13.70 -7.96
C LEU A 133 -13.21 15.17 -8.37
N ILE A 134 -11.99 15.70 -8.32
CA ILE A 134 -11.72 17.06 -8.78
C ILE A 134 -11.19 16.98 -10.21
N VAL A 135 -11.92 17.61 -11.12
CA VAL A 135 -11.58 17.73 -12.53
C VAL A 135 -11.18 19.15 -12.82
N THR A 136 -9.98 19.34 -13.33
CA THR A 136 -9.50 20.65 -13.80
C THR A 136 -9.56 20.69 -15.32
N ALA A 137 -10.25 21.66 -15.86
CA ALA A 137 -10.29 21.96 -17.29
C ALA A 137 -9.49 23.20 -17.55
N GLY A 138 -8.49 23.13 -18.45
CA GLY A 138 -7.67 24.25 -18.85
C GLY A 138 -7.83 24.53 -20.33
N LYS A 139 -7.91 25.80 -20.72
CA LYS A 139 -7.81 26.24 -22.11
C LYS A 139 -6.38 26.66 -22.45
N SER A 140 -6.03 26.56 -23.74
CA SER A 140 -4.75 27.03 -24.23
C SER A 140 -4.57 28.52 -23.98
N SER A 141 -3.32 28.93 -23.78
CA SER A 141 -2.93 30.31 -23.46
C SER A 141 -3.64 31.35 -24.37
N GLY A 142 -4.30 32.31 -23.72
CA GLY A 142 -5.00 33.41 -24.41
C GLY A 142 -6.48 33.20 -24.67
N THR A 143 -7.05 32.05 -24.26
CA THR A 143 -8.50 31.79 -24.38
C THR A 143 -9.08 31.62 -22.98
N SER A 144 -10.18 32.28 -22.67
CA SER A 144 -10.91 32.16 -21.42
C SER A 144 -12.16 31.31 -21.58
N PHE A 145 -12.63 30.72 -20.48
CA PHE A 145 -13.93 30.11 -20.41
C PHE A 145 -15.00 31.19 -20.27
N ASP A 146 -15.90 31.26 -21.23
CA ASP A 146 -17.16 32.00 -21.10
C ASP A 146 -18.20 31.12 -20.37
N GLN A 147 -19.30 31.74 -19.96
CA GLN A 147 -20.36 31.03 -19.23
C GLN A 147 -20.98 29.87 -20.04
N SER A 148 -21.06 30.01 -21.36
CA SER A 148 -21.59 28.97 -22.23
C SER A 148 -20.67 27.77 -22.30
N ALA A 149 -19.34 27.97 -22.35
CA ALA A 149 -18.34 26.91 -22.33
C ALA A 149 -18.30 26.18 -20.98
N LEU A 150 -18.43 26.90 -19.85
CA LEU A 150 -18.52 26.28 -18.54
C LEU A 150 -19.75 25.37 -18.41
N LEU A 151 -20.90 25.83 -18.89
CA LEU A 151 -22.15 25.03 -18.90
C LEU A 151 -22.05 23.83 -19.86
N ALA A 152 -21.38 23.97 -20.99
CA ALA A 152 -21.14 22.88 -21.92
C ALA A 152 -20.22 21.81 -21.30
N ALA A 153 -19.11 22.24 -20.68
CA ALA A 153 -18.20 21.36 -19.95
C ALA A 153 -18.91 20.60 -18.81
N GLN A 154 -19.70 21.31 -18.02
CA GLN A 154 -20.48 20.70 -16.94
C GLN A 154 -21.45 19.62 -17.45
N ARG A 155 -22.17 19.90 -18.55
CA ARG A 155 -23.08 18.92 -19.19
C ARG A 155 -22.33 17.73 -19.76
N SER A 156 -21.19 17.97 -20.38
CA SER A 156 -20.34 16.90 -20.91
C SER A 156 -19.84 15.96 -19.81
N LEU A 157 -19.39 16.50 -18.68
CA LEU A 157 -18.98 15.71 -17.52
C LEU A 157 -20.17 14.98 -16.89
N ALA A 158 -21.34 15.61 -16.79
CA ALA A 158 -22.56 14.99 -16.25
C ALA A 158 -23.10 13.86 -17.15
N GLY A 159 -22.78 13.88 -18.44
CA GLY A 159 -23.13 12.82 -19.39
C GLY A 159 -22.27 11.55 -19.29
N VAL A 160 -21.18 11.58 -18.50
CA VAL A 160 -20.33 10.40 -18.32
C VAL A 160 -21.04 9.36 -17.45
N THR A 161 -21.00 8.10 -17.86
CA THR A 161 -21.61 6.99 -17.11
C THR A 161 -21.06 6.94 -15.69
N ASP A 162 -21.93 6.65 -14.72
CA ASP A 162 -21.59 6.58 -13.27
C ASP A 162 -21.26 7.93 -12.61
N VAL A 163 -21.51 9.04 -13.24
CA VAL A 163 -21.56 10.36 -12.62
C VAL A 163 -22.97 10.64 -12.11
N VAL A 164 -23.09 11.17 -10.89
CA VAL A 164 -24.36 11.54 -10.25
C VAL A 164 -24.57 13.05 -10.31
N ASP A 165 -23.51 13.79 -10.01
CA ASP A 165 -23.56 15.26 -9.95
C ASP A 165 -22.25 15.89 -10.38
N VAL A 166 -22.34 17.11 -10.95
CA VAL A 166 -21.19 17.92 -11.35
C VAL A 166 -21.42 19.35 -10.91
N ALA A 167 -20.59 19.83 -9.99
CA ALA A 167 -20.59 21.19 -9.50
C ALA A 167 -19.38 21.97 -9.99
N LEU A 168 -19.56 23.18 -10.47
CA LEU A 168 -18.46 24.12 -10.72
C LEU A 168 -18.02 24.71 -9.38
N LEU A 169 -16.76 24.45 -8.97
CA LEU A 169 -16.20 25.00 -7.73
C LEU A 169 -15.65 26.41 -7.92
N GLY A 170 -15.14 26.71 -9.12
CA GLY A 170 -14.59 28.02 -9.41
C GLY A 170 -13.77 28.06 -10.70
N THR A 171 -13.35 29.27 -11.05
CA THR A 171 -12.46 29.54 -12.18
C THR A 171 -11.25 30.34 -11.71
N SER A 172 -10.14 30.27 -12.47
CA SER A 172 -8.99 31.15 -12.25
C SER A 172 -9.34 32.61 -12.49
N PRO A 173 -8.56 33.57 -11.98
CA PRO A 173 -8.80 35.01 -12.22
C PRO A 173 -8.84 35.40 -13.70
N HIS A 174 -8.14 34.67 -14.56
CA HIS A 174 -8.12 34.89 -16.01
C HIS A 174 -9.12 34.00 -16.78
N ALA A 175 -9.92 33.20 -16.04
CA ALA A 175 -10.88 32.25 -16.59
C ALA A 175 -10.29 31.27 -17.62
N ASP A 176 -9.01 30.99 -17.54
CA ASP A 176 -8.29 30.00 -18.38
C ASP A 176 -8.31 28.60 -17.76
N LEU A 177 -8.65 28.50 -16.47
CA LEU A 177 -8.80 27.25 -15.73
C LEU A 177 -10.15 27.22 -15.03
N ALA A 178 -10.87 26.11 -15.15
CA ALA A 178 -12.10 25.81 -14.41
C ALA A 178 -11.91 24.55 -13.57
N ILE A 179 -12.47 24.54 -12.38
CA ILE A 179 -12.41 23.42 -11.44
C ILE A 179 -13.83 22.90 -11.21
N PHE A 180 -14.04 21.63 -11.54
CA PHE A 180 -15.30 20.94 -11.35
C PHE A 180 -15.15 19.86 -10.28
N GLN A 181 -16.16 19.72 -9.43
CA GLN A 181 -16.34 18.58 -8.56
C GLN A 181 -17.30 17.60 -9.23
N VAL A 182 -16.86 16.39 -9.45
CA VAL A 182 -17.65 15.30 -10.03
C VAL A 182 -17.91 14.28 -8.94
N THR A 183 -19.19 14.03 -8.66
CA THR A 183 -19.64 13.05 -7.68
C THR A 183 -19.95 11.73 -8.40
N PRO A 184 -19.18 10.65 -8.14
CA PRO A 184 -19.46 9.35 -8.72
C PRO A 184 -20.69 8.71 -8.07
N ARG A 185 -21.20 7.64 -8.67
CA ARG A 185 -22.35 6.89 -8.12
C ARG A 185 -21.96 6.03 -6.93
N GLN A 186 -20.75 5.49 -6.92
CA GLN A 186 -20.27 4.54 -5.92
C GLN A 186 -19.07 5.10 -5.12
N GLY A 187 -18.72 4.43 -4.03
CA GLY A 187 -17.64 4.82 -3.14
C GLY A 187 -16.23 4.77 -3.78
N PRO A 188 -15.20 5.24 -3.07
CA PRO A 188 -13.85 5.47 -3.63
C PRO A 188 -13.13 4.19 -4.07
N THR A 189 -13.50 3.04 -3.54
CA THR A 189 -12.86 1.74 -3.84
C THR A 189 -13.59 0.95 -4.94
N ALA A 190 -14.73 1.44 -5.41
CA ALA A 190 -15.51 0.80 -6.45
C ALA A 190 -14.80 0.86 -7.80
N GLU A 191 -14.91 -0.21 -8.57
CA GLU A 191 -14.27 -0.32 -9.89
C GLU A 191 -14.84 0.71 -10.88
N SER A 192 -16.14 0.99 -10.79
CA SER A 192 -16.80 2.05 -11.56
C SER A 192 -16.21 3.43 -11.28
N THR A 193 -15.94 3.76 -10.02
CA THR A 193 -15.30 5.03 -9.64
C THR A 193 -13.86 5.12 -10.12
N GLN A 194 -13.11 4.01 -10.09
CA GLN A 194 -11.74 3.99 -10.60
C GLN A 194 -11.69 4.11 -12.12
N SER A 195 -12.63 3.51 -12.83
CA SER A 195 -12.74 3.61 -14.30
C SER A 195 -13.21 4.99 -14.79
N LEU A 196 -13.86 5.78 -13.92
CA LEU A 196 -14.22 7.16 -14.22
C LEU A 196 -13.01 8.06 -14.46
N VAL A 197 -11.88 7.82 -13.76
CA VAL A 197 -10.70 8.69 -13.88
C VAL A 197 -10.14 8.73 -15.32
N PRO A 198 -9.88 7.61 -16.01
CA PRO A 198 -9.48 7.66 -17.41
C PRO A 198 -10.61 8.18 -18.34
N ALA A 199 -11.88 7.85 -18.06
CA ALA A 199 -13.01 8.32 -18.86
C ALA A 199 -13.13 9.87 -18.81
N LEU A 200 -12.99 10.47 -17.63
CA LEU A 200 -13.00 11.92 -17.46
C LEU A 200 -11.80 12.61 -18.11
N ARG A 201 -10.63 11.95 -18.16
CA ARG A 201 -9.43 12.50 -18.86
C ARG A 201 -9.58 12.50 -20.36
N THR A 202 -10.32 11.55 -20.91
CA THR A 202 -10.54 11.45 -22.36
C THR A 202 -11.79 12.21 -22.82
N SER A 203 -12.64 12.67 -21.90
CA SER A 203 -13.77 13.53 -22.22
C SER A 203 -13.20 14.85 -22.76
N GLN A 204 -13.44 15.11 -24.05
CA GLN A 204 -13.10 16.39 -24.68
C GLN A 204 -14.04 17.45 -24.10
N LEU A 205 -13.48 18.27 -23.21
CA LEU A 205 -14.12 19.47 -22.73
C LEU A 205 -13.92 20.53 -23.83
N ALA A 206 -14.79 20.51 -24.82
CA ALA A 206 -14.74 21.43 -25.97
C ALA A 206 -15.09 22.85 -25.53
#